data_c416e0684693eb1314f176f31465ab82
#
_entry.id   c416e0684693eb1314f176f31465ab82
#
_cell.length_a   1.000
_cell.length_b   1.000
_cell.length_c   1.000
_cell.angle_alpha   90.00
_cell.angle_beta   90.00
_cell.angle_gamma   90.00
#
_symmetry.space_group_name_H-M   'P 1'
#
loop_
_entity.id
_entity.type
_entity.pdbx_description
1 polymer ?
#
loop_
_entity_poly.entity_id
_entity_poly.type
_entity_poly.pdbx_seq_one_letter_code
_entity_poly.pdbx_strand_id
1 'polypeptide(L)'
;PDNATWTFSEANCTETDIEGNSNVVIGTVVISDPGLTAGYDLHLNDLTGSYYQNGETAPLLQLAMDGDWALRGTSESLLLDQAYDFALTVQDERVTLANDLAVAFDATGGPIAWGAPLPDGTLTIAGDWLVASSRERYHLTLATLEPLVYDDACGGFVGGVLQATGDGGEVQTTWTACGVHTSTFIAD
;
A
#
# COMPACT_ATOMS: atom_id res chain seq x y z
N PRO A 1 -14.02 -15.96 -14.88
CA PRO A 1 -13.24 -14.81 -14.45
C PRO A 1 -14.18 -13.62 -14.47
N ASP A 2 -14.48 -13.10 -13.30
CA ASP A 2 -15.42 -12.02 -13.17
C ASP A 2 -14.66 -10.73 -12.93
N ASN A 3 -14.47 -9.96 -13.98
CA ASN A 3 -13.96 -8.61 -13.88
C ASN A 3 -15.09 -7.72 -13.38
N ALA A 4 -14.80 -6.89 -12.38
CA ALA A 4 -15.71 -5.90 -11.88
C ALA A 4 -15.12 -4.51 -12.09
N THR A 5 -15.93 -3.60 -12.60
CA THR A 5 -15.55 -2.20 -12.79
C THR A 5 -16.56 -1.31 -12.08
N TRP A 6 -16.09 -0.45 -11.19
CA TRP A 6 -16.88 0.59 -10.56
C TRP A 6 -16.42 1.94 -11.09
N THR A 7 -17.34 2.67 -11.71
CA THR A 7 -17.09 4.04 -12.17
C THR A 7 -17.84 5.00 -11.28
N PHE A 8 -17.13 5.92 -10.69
CA PHE A 8 -17.62 6.99 -9.84
C PHE A 8 -17.66 8.28 -10.64
N SER A 9 -18.76 9.03 -10.53
CA SER A 9 -18.91 10.34 -11.16
C SER A 9 -19.59 11.30 -10.20
N GLU A 10 -19.43 12.59 -10.39
CA GLU A 10 -20.06 13.61 -9.59
C GLU A 10 -21.60 13.40 -9.48
N ALA A 11 -22.23 12.93 -10.56
CA ALA A 11 -23.67 12.72 -10.61
C ALA A 11 -24.18 11.57 -9.73
N ASN A 12 -23.35 10.57 -9.42
CA ASN A 12 -23.77 9.37 -8.68
C ASN A 12 -23.00 9.15 -7.37
N CYS A 13 -21.96 9.93 -7.10
CA CYS A 13 -21.11 9.80 -5.92
C CYS A 13 -20.87 11.16 -5.24
N THR A 14 -21.89 11.99 -5.19
CA THR A 14 -21.92 13.21 -4.37
C THR A 14 -22.85 12.98 -3.19
N GLU A 15 -22.34 13.14 -1.99
CA GLU A 15 -23.10 13.13 -0.74
C GLU A 15 -23.04 14.52 -0.12
N THR A 16 -24.21 15.07 0.24
CA THR A 16 -24.29 16.38 0.90
C THR A 16 -24.91 16.21 2.28
N ASP A 17 -24.26 16.74 3.31
CA ASP A 17 -24.77 16.71 4.68
C ASP A 17 -25.83 17.81 4.93
N ILE A 18 -26.39 17.80 6.14
CA ILE A 18 -27.42 18.76 6.55
C ILE A 18 -26.90 20.20 6.68
N GLU A 19 -25.61 20.39 6.75
CA GLU A 19 -24.94 21.69 6.82
C GLU A 19 -24.59 22.23 5.43
N GLY A 20 -24.81 21.41 4.39
CA GLY A 20 -24.56 21.74 2.99
C GLY A 20 -23.11 21.51 2.53
N ASN A 21 -22.29 20.85 3.36
CA ASN A 21 -20.97 20.38 2.93
C ASN A 21 -21.14 19.16 2.02
N SER A 22 -20.25 18.99 1.05
CA SER A 22 -20.36 17.87 0.12
C SER A 22 -19.07 17.08 -0.04
N ASN A 23 -19.21 15.76 -0.18
CA ASN A 23 -18.18 14.83 -0.59
C ASN A 23 -18.46 14.39 -2.02
N VAL A 24 -17.45 14.43 -2.86
CA VAL A 24 -17.53 14.01 -4.26
C VAL A 24 -16.45 12.99 -4.52
N VAL A 25 -16.82 11.84 -5.10
CA VAL A 25 -15.86 10.82 -5.55
C VAL A 25 -15.96 10.66 -7.05
N ILE A 26 -14.83 10.70 -7.74
CA ILE A 26 -14.72 10.54 -9.19
C ILE A 26 -13.58 9.57 -9.49
N GLY A 27 -13.69 8.78 -10.54
CA GLY A 27 -12.66 7.88 -10.99
C GLY A 27 -13.18 6.48 -11.28
N THR A 28 -12.28 5.54 -11.46
CA THR A 28 -12.62 4.16 -11.77
C THR A 28 -11.79 3.18 -10.94
N VAL A 29 -12.46 2.18 -10.40
CA VAL A 29 -11.82 1.03 -9.74
C VAL A 29 -12.14 -0.20 -10.56
N VAL A 30 -11.10 -0.91 -10.99
CA VAL A 30 -11.23 -2.17 -11.74
C VAL A 30 -10.60 -3.29 -10.92
N ILE A 31 -11.37 -4.34 -10.67
CA ILE A 31 -10.84 -5.61 -10.15
C ILE A 31 -10.95 -6.63 -11.27
N SER A 32 -9.86 -7.29 -11.58
CA SER A 32 -9.80 -8.32 -12.60
C SER A 32 -9.15 -9.60 -12.09
N ASP A 33 -9.65 -10.73 -12.60
CA ASP A 33 -9.04 -12.04 -12.38
C ASP A 33 -7.90 -12.23 -13.39
N PRO A 34 -6.68 -12.55 -12.96
CA PRO A 34 -5.55 -12.80 -13.85
C PRO A 34 -5.69 -14.09 -14.68
N GLY A 35 -6.76 -14.85 -14.49
CA GLY A 35 -7.11 -16.03 -15.28
C GLY A 35 -6.50 -17.33 -14.73
N LEU A 36 -5.29 -17.68 -15.14
CA LEU A 36 -4.70 -19.01 -14.82
C LEU A 36 -4.02 -19.08 -13.44
N THR A 37 -3.83 -17.93 -12.78
CA THR A 37 -3.15 -17.83 -11.49
C THR A 37 -4.15 -17.40 -10.42
N ALA A 38 -4.17 -18.02 -9.26
CA ALA A 38 -4.99 -17.55 -8.15
C ALA A 38 -4.55 -16.14 -7.73
N GLY A 39 -5.51 -15.24 -7.60
CA GLY A 39 -5.24 -13.84 -7.23
C GLY A 39 -6.20 -12.87 -7.89
N TYR A 40 -5.84 -11.60 -7.87
CA TYR A 40 -6.56 -10.53 -8.55
C TYR A 40 -5.63 -9.36 -8.88
N ASP A 41 -6.04 -8.59 -9.87
CA ASP A 41 -5.50 -7.27 -10.15
C ASP A 41 -6.51 -6.21 -9.71
N LEU A 42 -6.03 -5.17 -9.04
CA LEU A 42 -6.79 -3.99 -8.69
C LEU A 42 -6.14 -2.79 -9.37
N HIS A 43 -6.92 -2.07 -10.17
CA HIS A 43 -6.49 -0.83 -10.81
C HIS A 43 -7.33 0.32 -10.30
N LEU A 44 -6.69 1.37 -9.81
CA LEU A 44 -7.31 2.64 -9.50
C LEU A 44 -6.93 3.62 -10.61
N ASN A 45 -7.90 4.14 -11.33
CA ASN A 45 -7.66 5.09 -12.40
C ASN A 45 -8.28 6.44 -12.03
N ASP A 46 -7.43 7.44 -11.82
CA ASP A 46 -7.81 8.82 -11.50
C ASP A 46 -8.87 8.91 -10.37
N LEU A 47 -8.75 8.03 -9.36
CA LEU A 47 -9.70 8.04 -8.24
C LEU A 47 -9.45 9.26 -7.37
N THR A 48 -10.42 10.17 -7.33
CA THR A 48 -10.35 11.39 -6.52
C THR A 48 -11.53 11.45 -5.56
N GLY A 49 -11.24 11.84 -4.31
CA GLY A 49 -12.24 12.21 -3.31
C GLY A 49 -12.05 13.68 -2.94
N SER A 50 -13.11 14.48 -3.00
CA SER A 50 -13.05 15.90 -2.70
C SER A 50 -14.09 16.28 -1.68
N TYR A 51 -13.69 17.02 -0.64
CA TYR A 51 -14.59 17.60 0.36
C TYR A 51 -14.72 19.11 0.15
N TYR A 52 -15.94 19.57 0.00
CA TYR A 52 -16.32 20.97 -0.18
C TYR A 52 -17.06 21.47 1.04
N GLN A 53 -16.67 22.62 1.57
CA GLN A 53 -17.44 23.32 2.58
C GLN A 53 -18.61 24.07 1.92
N ASN A 54 -19.73 24.17 2.63
CA ASN A 54 -20.92 24.83 2.12
C ASN A 54 -20.66 26.24 1.58
N GLY A 55 -21.04 26.45 0.32
CA GLY A 55 -20.85 27.72 -0.40
C GLY A 55 -19.49 27.86 -1.09
N GLU A 56 -18.55 26.96 -0.90
CA GLU A 56 -17.25 26.99 -1.56
C GLU A 56 -17.26 26.22 -2.89
N THR A 57 -16.50 26.72 -3.86
CA THR A 57 -16.32 26.10 -5.19
C THR A 57 -15.02 25.34 -5.33
N ALA A 58 -14.07 25.56 -4.42
CA ALA A 58 -12.81 24.82 -4.33
C ALA A 58 -12.89 23.82 -3.17
N PRO A 59 -12.34 22.61 -3.32
CA PRO A 59 -12.31 21.64 -2.24
C PRO A 59 -11.39 22.11 -1.10
N LEU A 60 -11.86 21.95 0.13
CA LEU A 60 -11.04 22.15 1.33
C LEU A 60 -10.00 21.02 1.47
N LEU A 61 -10.39 19.81 1.08
CA LEU A 61 -9.55 18.62 1.09
C LEU A 61 -9.78 17.84 -0.19
N GLN A 62 -8.70 17.42 -0.83
CA GLN A 62 -8.73 16.54 -1.99
C GLN A 62 -7.76 15.39 -1.80
N LEU A 63 -8.25 14.20 -2.07
CA LEU A 63 -7.50 12.96 -2.14
C LEU A 63 -7.46 12.52 -3.59
N ALA A 64 -6.28 12.19 -4.11
CA ALA A 64 -6.15 11.57 -5.42
C ALA A 64 -5.33 10.28 -5.29
N MET A 65 -5.78 9.23 -5.97
CA MET A 65 -5.13 7.93 -6.00
C MET A 65 -5.14 7.39 -7.42
N ASP A 66 -3.99 6.92 -7.87
CA ASP A 66 -3.81 6.22 -9.13
C ASP A 66 -2.83 5.07 -8.92
N GLY A 67 -3.06 3.92 -9.53
CA GLY A 67 -2.09 2.83 -9.42
C GLY A 67 -2.68 1.44 -9.54
N ASP A 68 -1.76 0.50 -9.42
CA ASP A 68 -1.96 -0.91 -9.65
C ASP A 68 -1.54 -1.75 -8.44
N TRP A 69 -2.33 -2.76 -8.14
CA TRP A 69 -2.00 -3.86 -7.25
C TRP A 69 -2.22 -5.17 -7.95
N ALA A 70 -1.25 -6.06 -7.88
CA ALA A 70 -1.35 -7.41 -8.39
C ALA A 70 -1.07 -8.39 -7.27
N LEU A 71 -2.10 -9.12 -6.81
CA LEU A 71 -1.93 -10.22 -5.88
C LEU A 71 -1.97 -11.53 -6.65
N ARG A 72 -0.94 -12.34 -6.50
CA ARG A 72 -0.80 -13.68 -7.07
C ARG A 72 -0.53 -14.66 -5.96
N GLY A 73 -1.09 -15.86 -6.06
CA GLY A 73 -0.90 -16.85 -5.04
C GLY A 73 -1.05 -18.29 -5.51
N THR A 74 -0.38 -19.15 -4.78
CA THR A 74 -0.55 -20.60 -4.78
C THR A 74 -0.86 -21.04 -3.34
N SER A 75 -0.97 -22.35 -3.11
CA SER A 75 -1.04 -22.85 -1.73
C SER A 75 0.29 -22.72 -0.96
N GLU A 76 1.37 -22.35 -1.62
CA GLU A 76 2.72 -22.33 -1.05
C GLU A 76 3.34 -20.94 -1.03
N SER A 77 2.84 -20.01 -1.87
CA SER A 77 3.42 -18.67 -1.98
C SER A 77 2.39 -17.60 -2.32
N LEU A 78 2.65 -16.36 -1.87
CA LEU A 78 1.94 -15.15 -2.29
C LEU A 78 2.94 -14.14 -2.83
N LEU A 79 2.56 -13.44 -3.88
CA LEU A 79 3.28 -12.30 -4.42
C LEU A 79 2.30 -11.12 -4.50
N LEU A 80 2.68 -10.02 -3.90
CA LEU A 80 2.01 -8.73 -4.04
C LEU A 80 2.96 -7.75 -4.71
N ASP A 81 2.62 -7.35 -5.91
CA ASP A 81 3.24 -6.21 -6.60
C ASP A 81 2.29 -5.03 -6.48
N GLN A 82 2.80 -3.88 -6.06
CA GLN A 82 2.02 -2.66 -5.95
C GLN A 82 2.82 -1.47 -6.43
N ALA A 83 2.20 -0.68 -7.29
CA ALA A 83 2.72 0.60 -7.73
C ALA A 83 1.57 1.61 -7.66
N TYR A 84 1.64 2.60 -6.76
CA TYR A 84 0.61 3.61 -6.68
C TYR A 84 1.14 4.98 -6.32
N ASP A 85 0.43 5.98 -6.81
CA ASP A 85 0.55 7.38 -6.47
C ASP A 85 -0.65 7.81 -5.64
N PHE A 86 -0.38 8.49 -4.55
CA PHE A 86 -1.35 9.09 -3.66
C PHE A 86 -1.02 10.56 -3.47
N ALA A 87 -2.00 11.43 -3.57
CA ALA A 87 -1.84 12.83 -3.26
C ALA A 87 -2.94 13.31 -2.32
N LEU A 88 -2.54 13.96 -1.25
CA LEU A 88 -3.43 14.67 -0.33
C LEU A 88 -3.20 16.16 -0.49
N THR A 89 -4.24 16.90 -0.83
CA THR A 89 -4.22 18.36 -0.86
C THR A 89 -5.18 18.89 0.20
N VAL A 90 -4.68 19.74 1.08
CA VAL A 90 -5.47 20.43 2.10
C VAL A 90 -5.23 21.92 1.88
N GLN A 91 -6.26 22.64 1.44
CA GLN A 91 -6.13 23.99 0.95
C GLN A 91 -5.04 24.08 -0.16
N ASP A 92 -3.94 24.81 0.09
CA ASP A 92 -2.84 24.99 -0.88
C ASP A 92 -1.63 24.06 -0.62
N GLU A 93 -1.67 23.27 0.46
CA GLU A 93 -0.59 22.34 0.81
C GLU A 93 -0.87 20.97 0.20
N ARG A 94 0.10 20.44 -0.55
CA ARG A 94 0.02 19.13 -1.19
C ARG A 94 1.12 18.22 -0.68
N VAL A 95 0.73 17.03 -0.24
CA VAL A 95 1.63 15.93 0.08
C VAL A 95 1.37 14.81 -0.93
N THR A 96 2.43 14.28 -1.51
CA THR A 96 2.37 13.13 -2.39
C THR A 96 3.13 11.97 -1.79
N LEU A 97 2.63 10.77 -2.00
CA LEU A 97 3.26 9.51 -1.66
C LEU A 97 3.17 8.64 -2.90
N ALA A 98 4.31 8.14 -3.36
CA ALA A 98 4.38 7.14 -4.40
C ALA A 98 5.12 5.92 -3.86
N ASN A 99 4.69 4.73 -4.23
CA ASN A 99 5.46 3.53 -3.97
C ASN A 99 5.45 2.58 -5.16
N ASP A 100 6.49 1.78 -5.22
CA ASP A 100 6.65 0.65 -6.13
C ASP A 100 7.27 -0.46 -5.31
N LEU A 101 6.44 -1.37 -4.78
CA LEU A 101 6.86 -2.40 -3.84
C LEU A 101 6.47 -3.78 -4.36
N ALA A 102 7.42 -4.70 -4.27
CA ALA A 102 7.21 -6.14 -4.41
C ALA A 102 7.33 -6.81 -3.04
N VAL A 103 6.31 -7.57 -2.66
CA VAL A 103 6.28 -8.35 -1.42
C VAL A 103 6.02 -9.81 -1.78
N ALA A 104 6.93 -10.69 -1.40
CA ALA A 104 6.77 -12.12 -1.60
C ALA A 104 6.72 -12.85 -0.25
N PHE A 105 5.82 -13.80 -0.12
CA PHE A 105 5.68 -14.67 1.03
C PHE A 105 5.72 -16.14 0.59
N ASP A 106 6.62 -16.93 1.19
CA ASP A 106 6.74 -18.36 0.97
C ASP A 106 6.38 -19.10 2.27
N ALA A 107 5.35 -19.94 2.19
CA ALA A 107 4.85 -20.69 3.32
C ALA A 107 5.76 -21.90 3.63
N THR A 108 6.05 -22.11 4.92
CA THR A 108 6.83 -23.27 5.40
C THR A 108 6.07 -24.12 6.41
N GLY A 109 5.05 -23.57 7.08
CA GLY A 109 4.27 -24.23 8.12
C GLY A 109 2.98 -24.92 7.61
N GLY A 110 2.70 -24.89 6.31
CA GLY A 110 1.49 -25.48 5.73
C GLY A 110 0.94 -24.66 4.57
N PRO A 111 -0.17 -25.10 3.95
CA PRO A 111 -0.72 -24.41 2.79
C PRO A 111 -1.40 -23.10 3.18
N ILE A 112 -1.25 -22.09 2.31
CA ILE A 112 -2.00 -20.84 2.39
C ILE A 112 -3.45 -21.11 2.00
N ALA A 113 -4.39 -20.69 2.83
CA ALA A 113 -5.82 -20.80 2.58
C ALA A 113 -6.50 -19.44 2.69
N TRP A 114 -7.32 -19.07 1.72
CA TRP A 114 -8.06 -17.83 1.73
C TRP A 114 -9.02 -17.75 2.93
N GLY A 115 -8.95 -16.63 3.64
CA GLY A 115 -9.78 -16.41 4.85
C GLY A 115 -9.23 -17.05 6.13
N ALA A 116 -8.08 -17.71 6.07
CA ALA A 116 -7.34 -18.19 7.23
C ALA A 116 -6.13 -17.29 7.53
N PRO A 117 -5.58 -17.31 8.76
CA PRO A 117 -4.29 -16.71 9.05
C PRO A 117 -3.19 -17.26 8.13
N LEU A 118 -2.15 -16.45 7.88
CA LEU A 118 -0.96 -16.94 7.17
C LEU A 118 -0.27 -18.01 8.02
N PRO A 119 0.18 -19.12 7.41
CA PRO A 119 1.00 -20.10 8.11
C PRO A 119 2.41 -19.55 8.38
N ASP A 120 3.23 -20.30 9.12
CA ASP A 120 4.66 -20.00 9.21
C ASP A 120 5.29 -19.89 7.83
N GLY A 121 6.21 -18.95 7.67
CA GLY A 121 6.80 -18.69 6.38
C GLY A 121 7.90 -17.65 6.40
N THR A 122 8.35 -17.28 5.22
CA THR A 122 9.33 -16.22 5.03
C THR A 122 8.76 -15.14 4.13
N LEU A 123 9.07 -13.88 4.44
CA LEU A 123 8.63 -12.73 3.68
C LEU A 123 9.83 -11.92 3.21
N THR A 124 9.78 -11.48 1.95
CA THR A 124 10.72 -10.53 1.39
C THR A 124 9.99 -9.30 0.89
N ILE A 125 10.59 -8.13 1.07
CA ILE A 125 10.10 -6.84 0.60
C ILE A 125 11.24 -6.17 -0.16
N ALA A 126 10.93 -5.63 -1.33
CA ALA A 126 11.84 -4.79 -2.11
C ALA A 126 11.06 -3.69 -2.82
N GLY A 127 11.68 -2.54 -3.03
CA GLY A 127 11.11 -1.46 -3.82
C GLY A 127 11.36 -0.08 -3.25
N ASP A 128 10.63 0.89 -3.76
CA ASP A 128 10.85 2.30 -3.48
C ASP A 128 9.63 2.96 -2.85
N TRP A 129 9.90 3.91 -2.00
CA TRP A 129 8.89 4.74 -1.35
C TRP A 129 9.30 6.21 -1.41
N LEU A 130 8.46 7.01 -2.04
CA LEU A 130 8.67 8.45 -2.17
C LEU A 130 7.59 9.20 -1.40
N VAL A 131 7.99 10.09 -0.53
CA VAL A 131 7.10 11.08 0.11
C VAL A 131 7.59 12.47 -0.24
N ALA A 132 6.73 13.32 -0.77
CA ALA A 132 7.07 14.68 -1.12
C ALA A 132 5.98 15.67 -0.68
N SER A 133 6.42 16.81 -0.20
CA SER A 133 5.59 17.98 0.13
C SER A 133 6.13 19.24 -0.56
N SER A 134 5.50 20.39 -0.35
CA SER A 134 6.02 21.68 -0.80
C SER A 134 7.40 22.04 -0.19
N ARG A 135 7.78 21.38 0.91
CA ARG A 135 8.98 21.73 1.71
C ARG A 135 10.05 20.66 1.66
N GLU A 136 9.66 19.40 1.60
CA GLU A 136 10.56 18.27 1.82
C GLU A 136 10.23 17.12 0.86
N ARG A 137 11.26 16.37 0.52
CA ARG A 137 11.16 15.17 -0.30
C ARG A 137 12.03 14.09 0.33
N TYR A 138 11.43 12.93 0.55
CA TYR A 138 12.10 11.74 1.07
C TYR A 138 11.93 10.61 0.08
N HIS A 139 13.04 9.99 -0.27
CA HIS A 139 13.06 8.76 -1.06
C HIS A 139 13.71 7.66 -0.22
N LEU A 140 13.02 6.55 -0.07
CA LEU A 140 13.50 5.38 0.63
C LEU A 140 13.45 4.18 -0.29
N THR A 141 14.56 3.45 -0.39
CA THR A 141 14.60 2.13 -1.02
C THR A 141 14.57 1.08 0.07
N LEU A 142 13.60 0.16 -0.03
CA LEU A 142 13.44 -0.95 0.89
C LEU A 142 14.05 -2.21 0.30
N ALA A 143 14.79 -2.97 1.10
CA ALA A 143 15.34 -4.26 0.72
C ALA A 143 15.36 -5.20 1.92
N THR A 144 14.90 -6.42 1.73
CA THR A 144 15.08 -7.49 2.70
C THR A 144 16.50 -8.08 2.52
N LEU A 145 17.38 -7.86 3.50
CA LEU A 145 18.74 -8.39 3.49
C LEU A 145 18.77 -9.87 3.89
N GLU A 146 17.95 -10.24 4.87
CA GLU A 146 17.70 -11.61 5.30
C GLU A 146 16.18 -11.81 5.35
N PRO A 147 15.63 -12.89 4.76
CA PRO A 147 14.18 -13.11 4.74
C PRO A 147 13.58 -12.97 6.14
N LEU A 148 12.47 -12.22 6.23
CA LEU A 148 11.75 -12.04 7.49
C LEU A 148 11.01 -13.33 7.81
N VAL A 149 11.34 -13.96 8.92
CA VAL A 149 10.71 -15.21 9.36
C VAL A 149 9.42 -14.88 10.10
N TYR A 150 8.28 -15.25 9.51
CA TYR A 150 6.96 -15.10 10.10
C TYR A 150 6.59 -16.38 10.88
N ASP A 151 6.06 -16.21 12.08
CA ASP A 151 5.58 -17.26 12.95
C ASP A 151 4.10 -17.01 13.26
N ASP A 152 3.24 -17.97 12.88
CA ASP A 152 1.78 -17.89 13.03
C ASP A 152 1.37 -17.81 14.52
N ALA A 153 2.01 -18.59 15.38
CA ALA A 153 1.72 -18.57 16.81
C ALA A 153 2.07 -17.24 17.48
N CYS A 154 3.07 -16.54 16.94
CA CYS A 154 3.44 -15.20 17.33
C CYS A 154 2.54 -14.12 16.69
N GLY A 155 2.02 -14.38 15.49
CA GLY A 155 1.34 -13.39 14.65
C GLY A 155 2.28 -12.28 14.17
N GLY A 156 3.58 -12.56 14.01
CA GLY A 156 4.59 -11.57 13.65
C GLY A 156 5.93 -12.18 13.27
N PHE A 157 6.93 -11.30 13.11
CA PHE A 157 8.27 -11.73 12.72
C PHE A 157 9.11 -12.13 13.94
N VAL A 158 9.85 -13.22 13.80
CA VAL A 158 10.77 -13.81 14.81
C VAL A 158 12.22 -13.81 14.36
N GLY A 159 12.50 -13.43 13.09
CA GLY A 159 13.84 -13.37 12.52
C GLY A 159 13.87 -12.56 11.22
N GLY A 160 15.06 -12.26 10.73
CA GLY A 160 15.30 -11.58 9.47
C GLY A 160 15.75 -10.13 9.60
N VAL A 161 16.14 -9.53 8.48
CA VAL A 161 16.67 -8.16 8.41
C VAL A 161 16.04 -7.40 7.25
N LEU A 162 15.42 -6.26 7.56
CA LEU A 162 14.93 -5.29 6.59
C LEU A 162 15.80 -4.04 6.63
N GLN A 163 16.20 -3.54 5.46
CA GLN A 163 16.92 -2.30 5.28
C GLN A 163 16.04 -1.26 4.58
N ALA A 164 16.13 -0.02 5.04
CA ALA A 164 15.61 1.15 4.36
C ALA A 164 16.78 2.12 4.12
N THR A 165 17.06 2.46 2.86
CA THR A 165 18.13 3.38 2.46
C THR A 165 17.51 4.67 1.94
N GLY A 166 18.04 5.81 2.36
CA GLY A 166 17.65 7.15 1.94
C GLY A 166 18.83 8.09 1.81
N ASP A 167 18.58 9.36 1.48
CA ASP A 167 19.61 10.37 1.19
C ASP A 167 20.55 10.69 2.38
N GLY A 168 20.26 10.23 3.59
CA GLY A 168 21.05 10.52 4.78
C GLY A 168 21.68 9.30 5.44
N GLY A 169 21.57 8.13 4.80
CA GLY A 169 22.05 6.88 5.33
C GLY A 169 21.00 5.76 5.27
N GLU A 170 21.22 4.73 6.04
CA GLU A 170 20.34 3.57 6.07
C GLU A 170 19.88 3.23 7.48
N VAL A 171 18.71 2.60 7.56
CA VAL A 171 18.19 1.98 8.78
C VAL A 171 18.06 0.48 8.54
N GLN A 172 18.72 -0.30 9.37
CA GLN A 172 18.53 -1.75 9.39
C GLN A 172 17.74 -2.15 10.61
N THR A 173 16.65 -2.89 10.39
CA THR A 173 15.81 -3.47 11.44
C THR A 173 15.98 -4.98 11.44
N THR A 174 16.44 -5.52 12.56
CA THR A 174 16.69 -6.96 12.78
C THR A 174 15.70 -7.50 13.79
N TRP A 175 14.96 -8.53 13.42
CA TRP A 175 14.10 -9.30 14.33
C TRP A 175 14.87 -10.50 14.87
N THR A 176 14.73 -10.76 16.18
CA THR A 176 15.45 -11.84 16.88
C THR A 176 14.54 -12.77 17.66
N ALA A 177 13.31 -12.36 17.91
CA ALA A 177 12.26 -13.16 18.57
C ALA A 177 10.90 -12.49 18.32
N CYS A 178 9.82 -13.14 18.72
CA CYS A 178 8.46 -12.63 18.64
C CYS A 178 8.32 -11.20 19.18
N GLY A 179 8.03 -10.24 18.27
CA GLY A 179 7.89 -8.83 18.60
C GLY A 179 9.17 -8.13 19.10
N VAL A 180 10.31 -8.83 19.11
CA VAL A 180 11.60 -8.26 19.53
C VAL A 180 12.44 -7.90 18.31
N HIS A 181 12.71 -6.61 18.16
CA HIS A 181 13.57 -6.11 17.09
C HIS A 181 14.49 -5.01 17.59
N THR A 182 15.56 -4.77 16.84
CA THR A 182 16.47 -3.64 17.04
C THR A 182 16.62 -2.91 15.70
N SER A 183 16.62 -1.58 15.74
CA SER A 183 16.89 -0.76 14.57
C SER A 183 18.21 -0.01 14.77
N THR A 184 19.08 -0.07 13.78
CA THR A 184 20.38 0.61 13.77
C THR A 184 20.38 1.59 12.60
N PHE A 185 20.71 2.84 12.87
CA PHE A 185 20.95 3.86 11.85
C PHE A 185 22.43 3.90 11.52
N ILE A 186 22.75 3.88 10.23
CA ILE A 186 24.11 3.99 9.67
C ILE A 186 24.10 5.22 8.77
N ALA A 187 24.81 6.28 9.21
CA ALA A 187 24.94 7.51 8.43
C ALA A 187 25.94 7.31 7.28
N ASP A 188 25.73 7.99 6.15
CA ASP A 188 26.63 8.07 5.03
C ASP A 188 27.94 8.80 5.37
#